data_797e311ac9a1fccbea1a956b026877cf
#
_entry.id   797e311ac9a1fccbea1a956b026877cf
#
_cell.length_a   1.000
_cell.length_b   1.000
_cell.length_c   1.000
_cell.angle_alpha   90.00
_cell.angle_beta   90.00
_cell.angle_gamma   90.00
#
_symmetry.space_group_name_H-M   'P 1'
#
loop_
_entity.id
_entity.type
_entity.pdbx_description
1 polymer ?
#
loop_
_entity_poly.entity_id
_entity_poly.type
_entity_poly.pdbx_seq_one_letter_code
_entity_poly.pdbx_strand_id
1 'polypeptide(L)'
;GNKCVEEKNLMVPNINSKIKEKFPKIKKNKDALRILFMNMSGYFSENSDSQERVLMEPPLGLIALLSYLNREYKEKIHGKIVKSRMNFDGYDEMIKTIKDFNPDIIGISVMTFYKNFVHRSLKYIREKGIKTPIFLGGPYPTGDYESVLQDENVDICMLGEGELTLTDLVGQMIKNNNKLPTYEKLKLIPGIAFQNKRIEL
;
A
#
# COMPACT_ATOMS: atom_id res chain seq x y z
N GLY A 1 -47.39 -35.82 -20.96
CA GLY A 1 -47.77 -34.90 -19.91
C GLY A 1 -46.58 -33.97 -19.61
N ASN A 2 -46.57 -32.81 -20.23
CA ASN A 2 -45.56 -31.77 -19.93
C ASN A 2 -45.93 -31.11 -18.59
N LYS A 3 -45.14 -31.36 -17.56
CA LYS A 3 -45.20 -30.55 -16.34
C LYS A 3 -44.45 -29.25 -16.62
N CYS A 4 -45.22 -28.17 -16.74
CA CYS A 4 -44.72 -26.80 -16.72
C CYS A 4 -44.07 -26.56 -15.33
N VAL A 5 -42.79 -26.32 -15.31
CA VAL A 5 -42.09 -25.85 -14.09
C VAL A 5 -42.44 -24.37 -13.98
N GLU A 6 -43.28 -24.00 -13.02
CA GLU A 6 -43.49 -22.61 -12.65
C GLU A 6 -42.16 -22.01 -12.25
N GLU A 7 -41.69 -21.06 -13.05
CA GLU A 7 -40.59 -20.16 -12.66
C GLU A 7 -41.04 -19.38 -11.43
N LYS A 8 -40.60 -19.82 -10.26
CA LYS A 8 -40.67 -19.00 -9.05
C LYS A 8 -39.83 -17.75 -9.30
N ASN A 9 -40.48 -16.61 -9.44
CA ASN A 9 -39.85 -15.29 -9.43
C ASN A 9 -39.14 -15.09 -8.07
N LEU A 10 -37.91 -15.57 -7.99
CA LEU A 10 -37.00 -15.30 -6.89
C LEU A 10 -36.62 -13.82 -6.95
N MET A 11 -37.30 -12.96 -6.20
CA MET A 11 -36.86 -11.61 -5.95
C MET A 11 -35.59 -11.69 -5.11
N VAL A 12 -34.44 -11.64 -5.77
CA VAL A 12 -33.16 -11.42 -5.10
C VAL A 12 -33.13 -9.94 -4.68
N PRO A 13 -33.15 -9.63 -3.38
CA PRO A 13 -33.07 -8.24 -2.96
C PRO A 13 -31.81 -7.61 -3.58
N ASN A 14 -31.92 -6.38 -4.06
CA ASN A 14 -30.79 -5.68 -4.67
C ASN A 14 -29.70 -5.47 -3.61
N ILE A 15 -28.82 -6.44 -3.47
CA ILE A 15 -27.69 -6.46 -2.52
C ILE A 15 -26.84 -5.21 -2.69
N ASN A 16 -26.68 -4.75 -3.93
CA ASN A 16 -25.87 -3.56 -4.23
C ASN A 16 -26.44 -2.27 -3.63
N SER A 17 -27.76 -2.12 -3.52
CA SER A 17 -28.36 -0.95 -2.87
C SER A 17 -28.16 -0.97 -1.36
N LYS A 18 -28.33 -2.13 -0.73
CA LYS A 18 -28.10 -2.32 0.72
C LYS A 18 -26.61 -2.15 1.09
N ILE A 19 -25.69 -2.61 0.23
CA ILE A 19 -24.25 -2.39 0.42
C ILE A 19 -23.92 -0.92 0.32
N LYS A 20 -24.46 -0.19 -0.66
CA LYS A 20 -24.23 1.26 -0.80
C LYS A 20 -24.80 2.06 0.37
N GLU A 21 -25.91 1.64 0.94
CA GLU A 21 -26.52 2.26 2.11
C GLU A 21 -25.69 2.04 3.39
N LYS A 22 -25.24 0.80 3.62
CA LYS A 22 -24.39 0.45 4.78
C LYS A 22 -22.95 0.94 4.66
N PHE A 23 -22.43 1.05 3.45
CA PHE A 23 -21.06 1.48 3.16
C PHE A 23 -21.07 2.63 2.16
N PRO A 24 -21.53 3.82 2.56
CA PRO A 24 -21.56 4.97 1.67
C PRO A 24 -20.13 5.31 1.23
N LYS A 25 -19.97 5.63 -0.06
CA LYS A 25 -18.67 6.11 -0.56
C LYS A 25 -18.36 7.43 0.14
N ILE A 26 -17.31 7.44 0.94
CA ILE A 26 -16.81 8.67 1.55
C ILE A 26 -16.35 9.59 0.42
N LYS A 27 -16.95 10.81 0.34
CA LYS A 27 -16.47 11.86 -0.57
C LYS A 27 -15.09 12.28 -0.09
N LYS A 28 -14.07 11.95 -0.89
CA LYS A 28 -12.70 12.31 -0.54
C LYS A 28 -12.44 13.77 -0.91
N ASN A 29 -11.79 14.48 0.01
CA ASN A 29 -11.35 15.84 -0.23
C ASN A 29 -10.29 15.85 -1.36
N LYS A 30 -10.24 16.89 -2.18
CA LYS A 30 -9.21 17.06 -3.21
C LYS A 30 -7.80 17.12 -2.61
N ASP A 31 -7.68 17.64 -1.39
CA ASP A 31 -6.43 17.78 -0.65
C ASP A 31 -6.13 16.56 0.26
N ALA A 32 -6.89 15.47 0.12
CA ALA A 32 -6.66 14.25 0.89
C ALA A 32 -5.26 13.68 0.62
N LEU A 33 -4.56 13.29 1.69
CA LEU A 33 -3.29 12.58 1.58
C LEU A 33 -3.50 11.26 0.82
N ARG A 34 -2.72 11.04 -0.22
CA ARG A 34 -2.81 9.88 -1.11
C ARG A 34 -1.78 8.84 -0.73
N ILE A 35 -2.24 7.68 -0.27
CA ILE A 35 -1.38 6.58 0.16
C ILE A 35 -1.55 5.41 -0.81
N LEU A 36 -0.46 4.97 -1.43
CA LEU A 36 -0.44 3.75 -2.23
C LEU A 36 0.24 2.64 -1.43
N PHE A 37 -0.53 1.61 -1.08
CA PHE A 37 0.02 0.39 -0.52
C PHE A 37 0.29 -0.63 -1.62
N MET A 38 1.50 -1.18 -1.64
CA MET A 38 1.92 -2.18 -2.60
C MET A 38 2.30 -3.48 -1.89
N ASN A 39 1.62 -4.56 -2.23
CA ASN A 39 2.00 -5.89 -1.81
C ASN A 39 2.88 -6.54 -2.89
N MET A 40 4.17 -6.65 -2.60
CA MET A 40 5.18 -7.20 -3.52
C MET A 40 5.49 -8.66 -3.15
N SER A 41 4.45 -9.49 -3.02
CA SER A 41 4.53 -10.90 -2.61
C SER A 41 4.41 -11.89 -3.78
N GLY A 42 4.84 -11.51 -4.97
CA GLY A 42 4.90 -12.35 -6.16
C GLY A 42 5.83 -11.74 -7.19
N TYR A 43 6.76 -12.55 -7.73
CA TYR A 43 7.59 -12.15 -8.86
C TYR A 43 6.71 -11.89 -10.09
N PHE A 44 7.13 -11.00 -10.98
CA PHE A 44 6.45 -10.84 -12.27
C PHE A 44 6.53 -12.11 -13.09
N SER A 45 5.51 -12.37 -13.92
CA SER A 45 5.40 -13.59 -14.71
C SER A 45 6.61 -13.86 -15.58
N GLU A 46 7.23 -12.81 -16.13
CA GLU A 46 8.46 -12.92 -16.94
C GLU A 46 9.69 -13.39 -16.14
N ASN A 47 9.67 -13.27 -14.82
CA ASN A 47 10.78 -13.57 -13.92
C ASN A 47 10.50 -14.76 -13.01
N SER A 48 9.38 -15.44 -13.15
CA SER A 48 9.01 -16.61 -12.35
C SER A 48 9.25 -17.88 -13.15
N ASP A 49 9.94 -18.87 -12.56
CA ASP A 49 9.87 -20.24 -13.04
C ASP A 49 8.40 -20.66 -13.04
N SER A 50 7.95 -21.31 -14.11
CA SER A 50 6.55 -21.65 -14.42
C SER A 50 5.79 -22.49 -13.38
N GLN A 51 6.41 -22.78 -12.23
CA GLN A 51 5.85 -23.57 -11.15
C GLN A 51 5.38 -22.78 -9.92
N GLU A 52 5.62 -21.47 -9.82
CA GLU A 52 5.05 -20.67 -8.75
C GLU A 52 3.52 -20.59 -8.92
N ARG A 53 2.81 -21.40 -8.17
CA ARG A 53 1.38 -21.17 -7.95
C ARG A 53 1.25 -19.82 -7.24
N VAL A 54 0.84 -18.79 -7.97
CA VAL A 54 0.46 -17.53 -7.35
C VAL A 54 -0.74 -17.80 -6.47
N LEU A 55 -0.51 -17.89 -5.18
CA LEU A 55 -1.58 -17.85 -4.20
C LEU A 55 -2.17 -16.44 -4.27
N MET A 56 -3.37 -16.37 -4.83
CA MET A 56 -4.16 -15.13 -4.94
C MET A 56 -4.71 -14.73 -3.56
N GLU A 57 -3.84 -14.72 -2.56
CA GLU A 57 -4.23 -14.34 -1.21
C GLU A 57 -4.40 -12.82 -1.13
N PRO A 58 -5.53 -12.36 -0.55
CA PRO A 58 -5.72 -10.93 -0.33
C PRO A 58 -4.68 -10.42 0.68
N PRO A 59 -4.15 -9.19 0.51
CA PRO A 59 -3.17 -8.61 1.41
C PRO A 59 -3.83 -8.12 2.71
N LEU A 60 -4.23 -9.05 3.58
CA LEU A 60 -5.03 -8.77 4.76
C LEU A 60 -4.41 -7.74 5.69
N GLY A 61 -3.08 -7.77 5.88
CA GLY A 61 -2.38 -6.78 6.71
C GLY A 61 -2.53 -5.36 6.17
N LEU A 62 -2.37 -5.16 4.86
CA LEU A 62 -2.56 -3.83 4.23
C LEU A 62 -4.02 -3.39 4.25
N ILE A 63 -4.97 -4.33 4.12
CA ILE A 63 -6.40 -4.05 4.22
C ILE A 63 -6.73 -3.58 5.65
N ALA A 64 -6.19 -4.23 6.67
CA ALA A 64 -6.37 -3.85 8.07
C ALA A 64 -5.79 -2.45 8.34
N LEU A 65 -4.56 -2.18 7.89
CA LEU A 65 -3.92 -0.86 8.02
C LEU A 65 -4.73 0.25 7.35
N LEU A 66 -5.16 0.05 6.11
CA LEU A 66 -5.96 1.05 5.40
C LEU A 66 -7.33 1.24 6.05
N SER A 67 -7.95 0.19 6.55
CA SER A 67 -9.23 0.26 7.27
C SER A 67 -9.08 1.07 8.56
N TYR A 68 -7.99 0.86 9.29
CA TYR A 68 -7.67 1.62 10.49
C TYR A 68 -7.47 3.12 10.18
N LEU A 69 -6.68 3.44 9.17
CA LEU A 69 -6.45 4.82 8.73
C LEU A 69 -7.74 5.50 8.23
N ASN A 70 -8.58 4.80 7.47
CA ASN A 70 -9.86 5.33 7.01
C ASN A 70 -10.81 5.64 8.17
N ARG A 71 -10.78 4.86 9.24
CA ARG A 71 -11.57 5.12 10.45
C ARG A 71 -11.09 6.37 11.17
N GLU A 72 -9.76 6.54 11.29
CA GLU A 72 -9.14 7.65 12.00
C GLU A 72 -9.24 8.97 11.21
N TYR A 73 -8.89 8.95 9.93
CA TYR A 73 -8.72 10.17 9.13
C TYR A 73 -9.85 10.44 8.13
N LYS A 74 -10.74 9.48 7.88
CA LYS A 74 -11.95 9.61 7.04
C LYS A 74 -11.64 10.22 5.66
N GLU A 75 -12.23 11.38 5.34
CA GLU A 75 -12.07 12.08 4.07
C GLU A 75 -10.67 12.72 3.87
N LYS A 76 -9.85 12.78 4.92
CA LYS A 76 -8.52 13.39 4.86
C LYS A 76 -7.48 12.50 4.18
N ILE A 77 -7.80 11.23 3.94
CA ILE A 77 -6.92 10.29 3.23
C ILE A 77 -7.61 9.65 2.04
N HIS A 78 -6.82 9.29 1.05
CA HIS A 78 -7.22 8.48 -0.08
C HIS A 78 -6.21 7.33 -0.25
N GLY A 79 -6.55 6.15 0.26
CA GLY A 79 -5.72 4.97 0.15
C GLY A 79 -6.11 4.07 -1.01
N LYS A 80 -5.13 3.40 -1.59
CA LYS A 80 -5.29 2.34 -2.59
C LYS A 80 -4.33 1.22 -2.26
N ILE A 81 -4.78 -0.02 -2.41
CA ILE A 81 -3.97 -1.23 -2.27
C ILE A 81 -3.83 -1.88 -3.64
N VAL A 82 -2.61 -2.20 -4.02
CA VAL A 82 -2.28 -2.94 -5.25
C VAL A 82 -1.34 -4.10 -4.91
N LYS A 83 -1.42 -5.16 -5.72
CA LYS A 83 -0.61 -6.36 -5.54
C LYS A 83 0.05 -6.74 -6.85
N SER A 84 1.34 -7.13 -6.78
CA SER A 84 2.04 -7.72 -7.93
C SER A 84 1.32 -8.97 -8.43
N ARG A 85 1.32 -9.18 -9.74
CA ARG A 85 0.59 -10.23 -10.47
C ARG A 85 -0.95 -10.17 -10.43
N MET A 86 -1.53 -9.19 -9.74
CA MET A 86 -2.97 -8.94 -9.76
C MET A 86 -3.32 -7.61 -10.41
N ASN A 87 -2.63 -6.55 -10.01
CA ASN A 87 -2.91 -5.19 -10.48
C ASN A 87 -1.86 -4.69 -11.46
N PHE A 88 -0.70 -5.31 -11.47
CA PHE A 88 0.40 -5.09 -12.41
C PHE A 88 1.27 -6.34 -12.45
N ASP A 89 1.78 -6.69 -13.62
CA ASP A 89 2.63 -7.88 -13.83
C ASP A 89 3.91 -7.56 -14.61
N GLY A 90 4.48 -6.39 -14.37
CA GLY A 90 5.71 -5.92 -14.96
C GLY A 90 6.13 -4.57 -14.39
N TYR A 91 7.38 -4.19 -14.60
CA TYR A 91 7.91 -2.93 -14.12
C TYR A 91 7.20 -1.72 -14.72
N ASP A 92 6.92 -1.73 -16.02
CA ASP A 92 6.26 -0.60 -16.69
C ASP A 92 4.81 -0.44 -16.23
N GLU A 93 4.08 -1.54 -16.03
CA GLU A 93 2.73 -1.52 -15.46
C GLU A 93 2.74 -1.03 -14.01
N MET A 94 3.75 -1.41 -13.22
CA MET A 94 3.96 -0.92 -11.87
C MET A 94 4.14 0.61 -11.88
N ILE A 95 5.00 1.13 -12.74
CA ILE A 95 5.22 2.58 -12.87
C ILE A 95 3.96 3.30 -13.30
N LYS A 96 3.23 2.74 -14.28
CA LYS A 96 1.94 3.30 -14.72
C LYS A 96 0.95 3.36 -13.55
N THR A 97 0.85 2.30 -12.77
CA THR A 97 -0.03 2.23 -11.59
C THR A 97 0.31 3.32 -10.56
N ILE A 98 1.59 3.55 -10.29
CA ILE A 98 2.04 4.59 -9.37
C ILE A 98 1.72 5.98 -9.93
N LYS A 99 2.05 6.25 -11.20
CA LYS A 99 1.82 7.55 -11.83
C LYS A 99 0.33 7.88 -11.95
N ASP A 100 -0.51 6.92 -12.32
CA ASP A 100 -1.96 7.10 -12.43
C ASP A 100 -2.60 7.43 -11.07
N PHE A 101 -2.10 6.82 -10.00
CA PHE A 101 -2.60 7.11 -8.65
C PHE A 101 -1.99 8.39 -8.08
N ASN A 102 -0.78 8.77 -8.45
CA ASN A 102 -0.04 9.95 -7.98
C ASN A 102 -0.03 10.05 -6.44
N PRO A 103 0.62 9.12 -5.73
CA PRO A 103 0.62 9.10 -4.27
C PRO A 103 1.53 10.16 -3.65
N ASP A 104 1.16 10.62 -2.44
CA ASP A 104 2.02 11.43 -1.57
C ASP A 104 3.02 10.56 -0.80
N ILE A 105 2.67 9.29 -0.58
CA ILE A 105 3.53 8.29 0.05
C ILE A 105 3.20 6.88 -0.48
N ILE A 106 4.24 6.06 -0.62
CA ILE A 106 4.13 4.65 -1.02
C ILE A 106 4.55 3.78 0.16
N GLY A 107 3.71 2.84 0.54
CA GLY A 107 4.03 1.80 1.54
C GLY A 107 4.12 0.44 0.89
N ILE A 108 5.23 -0.27 1.09
CA ILE A 108 5.45 -1.59 0.51
C ILE A 108 5.55 -2.62 1.63
N SER A 109 4.67 -3.62 1.59
CA SER A 109 4.75 -4.79 2.46
C SER A 109 5.72 -5.81 1.87
N VAL A 110 6.74 -6.20 2.67
CA VAL A 110 7.84 -7.04 2.21
C VAL A 110 8.05 -8.25 3.11
N MET A 111 7.90 -9.43 2.52
CA MET A 111 8.37 -10.68 3.09
C MET A 111 9.85 -10.88 2.77
N THR A 112 10.62 -11.44 3.71
CA THR A 112 12.07 -11.66 3.56
C THR A 112 12.44 -12.38 2.26
N PHE A 113 11.62 -13.33 1.82
CA PHE A 113 11.80 -14.07 0.59
C PHE A 113 11.84 -13.19 -0.67
N TYR A 114 11.08 -12.09 -0.68
CA TYR A 114 10.97 -11.17 -1.83
C TYR A 114 11.88 -9.94 -1.74
N LYS A 115 12.79 -9.87 -0.79
CA LYS A 115 13.64 -8.68 -0.54
C LYS A 115 14.37 -8.19 -1.80
N ASN A 116 15.02 -9.09 -2.54
CA ASN A 116 15.78 -8.74 -3.74
C ASN A 116 14.88 -8.21 -4.87
N PHE A 117 13.68 -8.76 -5.01
CA PHE A 117 12.69 -8.30 -5.97
C PHE A 117 12.22 -6.89 -5.61
N VAL A 118 11.98 -6.62 -4.33
CA VAL A 118 11.58 -5.29 -3.86
C VAL A 118 12.69 -4.27 -4.09
N HIS A 119 13.93 -4.56 -3.73
CA HIS A 119 15.06 -3.64 -3.95
C HIS A 119 15.26 -3.30 -5.43
N ARG A 120 15.13 -4.28 -6.34
CA ARG A 120 15.15 -4.01 -7.79
C ARG A 120 13.98 -3.13 -8.22
N SER A 121 12.79 -3.37 -7.68
CA SER A 121 11.61 -2.56 -7.97
C SER A 121 11.77 -1.12 -7.51
N LEU A 122 12.33 -0.90 -6.32
CA LEU A 122 12.63 0.43 -5.78
C LEU A 122 13.61 1.20 -6.68
N LYS A 123 14.70 0.55 -7.08
CA LYS A 123 15.66 1.13 -8.03
C LYS A 123 14.96 1.56 -9.31
N TYR A 124 14.14 0.70 -9.90
CA TYR A 124 13.39 1.00 -11.11
C TYR A 124 12.43 2.19 -10.93
N ILE A 125 11.72 2.26 -9.80
CA ILE A 125 10.85 3.40 -9.46
C ILE A 125 11.65 4.71 -9.48
N ARG A 126 12.82 4.73 -8.85
CA ARG A 126 13.68 5.92 -8.77
C ARG A 126 14.28 6.30 -10.14
N GLU A 127 14.71 5.32 -10.94
CA GLU A 127 15.20 5.55 -12.31
C GLU A 127 14.15 6.16 -13.23
N LYS A 128 12.86 5.91 -12.98
CA LYS A 128 11.74 6.56 -13.69
C LYS A 128 11.36 7.94 -13.15
N GLY A 129 12.18 8.50 -12.27
CA GLY A 129 12.04 9.86 -11.75
C GLY A 129 10.97 10.03 -10.67
N ILE A 130 10.44 8.94 -10.10
CA ILE A 130 9.47 9.01 -9.01
C ILE A 130 10.22 9.28 -7.70
N LYS A 131 9.98 10.46 -7.12
CA LYS A 131 10.60 10.92 -5.87
C LYS A 131 9.70 10.76 -4.64
N THR A 132 8.49 10.26 -4.83
CA THR A 132 7.53 10.01 -3.74
C THR A 132 8.19 9.24 -2.60
N PRO A 133 8.03 9.66 -1.33
CA PRO A 133 8.56 8.94 -0.19
C PRO A 133 8.08 7.49 -0.15
N ILE A 134 8.99 6.56 0.16
CA ILE A 134 8.71 5.13 0.23
C ILE A 134 9.06 4.61 1.62
N PHE A 135 8.10 3.96 2.27
CA PHE A 135 8.37 3.17 3.46
C PHE A 135 8.20 1.67 3.19
N LEU A 136 9.03 0.87 3.82
CA LEU A 136 8.90 -0.58 3.85
C LEU A 136 8.37 -1.03 5.21
N GLY A 137 7.41 -1.95 5.20
CA GLY A 137 6.87 -2.62 6.39
C GLY A 137 6.81 -4.13 6.20
N GLY A 138 6.49 -4.84 7.27
CA GLY A 138 6.39 -6.29 7.27
C GLY A 138 7.62 -7.00 7.87
N PRO A 139 7.69 -8.33 7.73
CA PRO A 139 8.73 -9.14 8.38
C PRO A 139 10.16 -8.76 8.03
N TYR A 140 10.43 -8.42 6.77
CA TYR A 140 11.80 -8.11 6.34
C TYR A 140 12.36 -6.85 7.02
N PRO A 141 11.74 -5.65 6.90
CA PRO A 141 12.27 -4.47 7.59
C PRO A 141 12.20 -4.58 9.11
N THR A 142 11.25 -5.32 9.67
CA THR A 142 11.18 -5.54 11.12
C THR A 142 12.38 -6.36 11.62
N GLY A 143 12.81 -7.36 10.84
CA GLY A 143 13.93 -8.22 11.23
C GLY A 143 15.31 -7.68 10.89
N ASP A 144 15.44 -6.80 9.88
CA ASP A 144 16.74 -6.36 9.35
C ASP A 144 16.67 -4.94 8.75
N TYR A 145 16.18 -3.98 9.52
CA TYR A 145 16.04 -2.59 9.04
C TYR A 145 17.39 -1.92 8.71
N GLU A 146 18.47 -2.34 9.35
CA GLU A 146 19.81 -1.80 9.08
C GLU A 146 20.25 -2.11 7.66
N SER A 147 20.09 -3.36 7.21
CA SER A 147 20.35 -3.75 5.80
C SER A 147 19.40 -3.05 4.83
N VAL A 148 18.12 -2.94 5.19
CA VAL A 148 17.12 -2.26 4.34
C VAL A 148 17.52 -0.81 4.09
N LEU A 149 17.94 -0.10 5.13
CA LEU A 149 18.32 1.33 5.03
C LEU A 149 19.65 1.58 4.32
N GLN A 150 20.43 0.55 4.00
CA GLN A 150 21.56 0.68 3.08
C GLN A 150 21.10 0.95 1.64
N ASP A 151 19.87 0.57 1.29
CA ASP A 151 19.28 0.93 0.01
C ASP A 151 18.83 2.39 0.02
N GLU A 152 19.49 3.21 -0.82
CA GLU A 152 19.19 4.64 -0.94
C GLU A 152 17.78 4.94 -1.44
N ASN A 153 17.07 3.96 -1.94
CA ASN A 153 15.73 4.13 -2.48
C ASN A 153 14.62 4.02 -1.41
N VAL A 154 14.98 3.59 -0.20
CA VAL A 154 14.08 3.49 0.96
C VAL A 154 14.22 4.73 1.83
N ASP A 155 13.12 5.38 2.17
CA ASP A 155 13.12 6.56 3.04
C ASP A 155 12.90 6.15 4.51
N ILE A 156 11.98 5.23 4.76
CA ILE A 156 11.55 4.83 6.11
C ILE A 156 11.38 3.31 6.18
N CYS A 157 11.81 2.70 7.28
CA CYS A 157 11.38 1.37 7.72
C CYS A 157 10.34 1.50 8.82
N MET A 158 9.22 0.79 8.66
CA MET A 158 8.17 0.68 9.67
C MET A 158 8.31 -0.67 10.36
N LEU A 159 8.52 -0.66 11.67
CA LEU A 159 8.85 -1.82 12.48
C LEU A 159 7.63 -2.31 13.26
N GLY A 160 7.44 -3.62 13.33
CA GLY A 160 6.33 -4.23 14.05
C GLY A 160 5.00 -4.17 13.29
N GLU A 161 3.89 -4.09 14.02
CA GLU A 161 2.52 -4.20 13.47
C GLU A 161 2.09 -3.00 12.62
N GLY A 162 2.67 -1.85 12.86
CA GLY A 162 2.55 -0.68 12.00
C GLY A 162 1.30 0.19 12.17
N GLU A 163 0.21 -0.28 12.79
CA GLU A 163 -1.05 0.47 12.86
C GLU A 163 -0.87 1.83 13.55
N LEU A 164 -0.31 1.84 14.74
CA LEU A 164 -0.11 3.06 15.51
C LEU A 164 0.97 3.94 14.88
N THR A 165 2.09 3.34 14.50
CA THR A 165 3.22 4.02 13.85
C THR A 165 2.79 4.72 12.55
N LEU A 166 2.05 4.01 11.70
CA LEU A 166 1.54 4.57 10.44
C LEU A 166 0.51 5.66 10.69
N THR A 167 -0.35 5.49 11.70
CA THR A 167 -1.31 6.53 12.08
C THR A 167 -0.61 7.81 12.50
N ASP A 168 0.43 7.72 13.31
CA ASP A 168 1.21 8.89 13.73
C ASP A 168 1.91 9.56 12.54
N LEU A 169 2.55 8.78 11.67
CA LEU A 169 3.21 9.30 10.46
C LEU A 169 2.21 10.02 9.54
N VAL A 170 1.07 9.40 9.27
CA VAL A 170 0.00 9.98 8.43
C VAL A 170 -0.55 11.26 9.05
N GLY A 171 -0.79 11.27 10.36
CA GLY A 171 -1.24 12.47 11.08
C GLY A 171 -0.25 13.62 10.99
N GLN A 172 1.05 13.35 11.12
CA GLN A 172 2.11 14.35 10.94
C GLN A 172 2.19 14.85 9.49
N MET A 173 2.04 13.95 8.50
CA MET A 173 2.02 14.33 7.09
C MET A 173 0.84 15.24 6.75
N ILE A 174 -0.37 14.90 7.21
CA ILE A 174 -1.57 15.74 7.01
C ILE A 174 -1.36 17.15 7.56
N LYS A 175 -0.74 17.27 8.75
CA LYS A 175 -0.40 18.56 9.37
C LYS A 175 0.71 19.31 8.62
N ASN A 176 1.49 18.61 7.79
CA ASN A 176 2.61 19.14 7.01
C ASN A 176 2.29 19.22 5.50
N ASN A 177 1.06 19.52 5.13
CA ASN A 177 0.60 19.62 3.74
C ASN A 177 0.92 18.37 2.90
N ASN A 178 0.68 17.19 3.47
CA ASN A 178 0.89 15.88 2.89
C ASN A 178 2.37 15.54 2.56
N LYS A 179 3.31 16.30 3.11
CA LYS A 179 4.76 16.03 2.97
C LYS A 179 5.30 15.33 4.21
N LEU A 180 6.41 14.61 4.05
CA LEU A 180 7.10 14.02 5.20
C LEU A 180 7.40 15.09 6.26
N PRO A 181 7.27 14.74 7.54
CA PRO A 181 7.70 15.60 8.63
C PRO A 181 9.21 15.81 8.60
N THR A 182 9.67 16.85 9.31
CA THR A 182 11.10 17.08 9.53
C THR A 182 11.72 15.93 10.32
N TYR A 183 13.02 15.77 10.21
CA TYR A 183 13.82 14.78 10.94
C TYR A 183 13.48 14.76 12.44
N GLU A 184 13.43 15.93 13.08
CA GLU A 184 13.13 16.03 14.52
C GLU A 184 11.73 15.53 14.90
N LYS A 185 10.76 15.70 14.02
CA LYS A 185 9.41 15.16 14.23
C LYS A 185 9.34 13.65 13.98
N LEU A 186 10.03 13.16 12.94
CA LEU A 186 10.11 11.73 12.65
C LEU A 186 10.74 10.94 13.80
N LYS A 187 11.79 11.47 14.43
CA LYS A 187 12.41 10.84 15.61
C LYS A 187 11.45 10.57 16.76
N LEU A 188 10.37 11.32 16.84
CA LEU A 188 9.38 11.19 17.92
C LEU A 188 8.33 10.11 17.64
N ILE A 189 8.29 9.56 16.42
CA ILE A 189 7.34 8.51 16.07
C ILE A 189 7.94 7.15 16.44
N PRO A 190 7.36 6.42 17.42
CA PRO A 190 7.86 5.09 17.77
C PRO A 190 7.67 4.11 16.60
N GLY A 191 8.60 3.17 16.47
CA GLY A 191 8.48 2.09 15.50
C GLY A 191 8.88 2.45 14.06
N ILE A 192 9.57 3.58 13.84
CA ILE A 192 10.20 3.87 12.56
C ILE A 192 11.73 3.89 12.68
N ALA A 193 12.39 3.49 11.59
CA ALA A 193 13.82 3.69 11.40
C ALA A 193 14.04 4.39 10.05
N PHE A 194 15.01 5.32 10.00
CA PHE A 194 15.31 6.11 8.80
C PHE A 194 16.71 6.70 8.88
N GLN A 195 17.24 7.16 7.74
CA GLN A 195 18.54 7.82 7.68
C GLN A 195 18.40 9.34 7.59
N ASN A 196 19.19 10.06 8.38
CA ASN A 196 19.15 11.53 8.48
C ASN A 196 19.38 12.23 7.13
N LYS A 197 20.30 11.72 6.31
CA LYS A 197 20.76 12.38 5.08
C LYS A 197 19.72 12.53 3.96
N ARG A 198 18.51 11.95 4.10
CA ARG A 198 17.51 11.91 3.02
C ARG A 198 16.30 12.81 3.23
N ILE A 199 16.11 13.29 4.43
CA ILE A 199 14.90 14.03 4.80
C ILE A 199 15.12 15.54 4.72
N GLU A 200 16.36 15.97 4.56
CA GLU A 200 16.74 17.39 4.41
C GLU A 200 16.72 17.90 2.95
N LEU A 201 16.22 17.10 2.01
CA LEU A 201 16.04 17.48 0.59
C LEU A 201 14.54 17.68 0.28
#